data_5f5e2040d0d251762086d076fd661e7b
#
_entry.id   5f5e2040d0d251762086d076fd661e7b
#
_cell.length_a   1.000
_cell.length_b   1.000
_cell.length_c   1.000
_cell.angle_alpha   90.00
_cell.angle_beta   90.00
_cell.angle_gamma   90.00
#
_symmetry.space_group_name_H-M   'P 1'
#
loop_
_entity.id
_entity.type
_entity.pdbx_description
1 polymer ?
#
loop_
_entity_poly.entity_id
_entity_poly.type
_entity_poly.pdbx_seq_one_letter_code
_entity_poly.pdbx_strand_id
1 'polypeptide(L)'
;YGGRVAAKSACEQADVVDLSCATQIDFPPTSQISEIKQLNKVMQETMGVVRNENTLLNGIQTVQALTGNLPLLGMAVLKSALARKESRGAHWREDYPKSNDNDYLKTTVARFDGKQIQISFVPVPERR
;
A
#
# COMPACT_ATOMS: atom_id res chain seq x y z
N TYR A 1 -20.31 -15.59 -7.14
CA TYR A 1 -20.12 -17.04 -6.97
C TYR A 1 -18.75 -17.35 -6.34
N GLY A 2 -17.66 -16.79 -6.87
CA GLY A 2 -16.30 -17.06 -6.41
C GLY A 2 -16.04 -16.68 -4.94
N GLY A 3 -16.58 -15.55 -4.47
CA GLY A 3 -16.40 -15.12 -3.08
C GLY A 3 -17.00 -16.08 -2.05
N ARG A 4 -18.16 -16.70 -2.35
CA ARG A 4 -18.77 -17.69 -1.45
C ARG A 4 -17.97 -19.00 -1.38
N VAL A 5 -17.40 -19.41 -2.52
CA VAL A 5 -16.55 -20.61 -2.59
C VAL A 5 -15.25 -20.37 -1.82
N ALA A 6 -14.61 -19.20 -1.99
CA ALA A 6 -13.41 -18.85 -1.26
C ALA A 6 -13.64 -18.77 0.26
N ALA A 7 -14.75 -18.15 0.68
CA ALA A 7 -15.12 -18.08 2.11
C ALA A 7 -15.37 -19.45 2.72
N LYS A 8 -16.09 -20.33 2.00
CA LYS A 8 -16.34 -21.70 2.44
C LYS A 8 -15.04 -22.50 2.57
N SER A 9 -14.18 -22.44 1.55
CA SER A 9 -12.87 -23.11 1.57
C SER A 9 -11.99 -22.59 2.71
N ALA A 10 -11.98 -21.28 2.96
CA ALA A 10 -11.25 -20.70 4.07
C ALA A 10 -11.75 -21.20 5.43
N CYS A 11 -13.07 -21.33 5.61
CA CYS A 11 -13.65 -21.87 6.84
C CYS A 11 -13.35 -23.37 7.03
N GLU A 12 -13.32 -24.14 5.95
CA GLU A 12 -13.02 -25.58 5.97
C GLU A 12 -11.54 -25.89 6.21
N GLN A 13 -10.66 -24.96 5.83
CA GLN A 13 -9.19 -25.07 5.96
C GLN A 13 -8.63 -24.23 7.12
N ALA A 14 -9.50 -23.63 7.93
CA ALA A 14 -9.09 -22.86 9.09
C ALA A 14 -8.51 -23.81 10.16
N ASP A 15 -7.24 -24.14 10.01
CA ASP A 15 -6.44 -24.56 11.14
C ASP A 15 -6.46 -23.44 12.18
N VAL A 16 -6.49 -23.79 13.45
CA VAL A 16 -6.42 -22.82 14.54
C VAL A 16 -5.13 -22.03 14.37
N VAL A 17 -5.24 -20.80 13.86
CA VAL A 17 -4.07 -19.93 13.74
C VAL A 17 -3.63 -19.57 15.15
N ASP A 18 -2.45 -20.03 15.53
CA ASP A 18 -1.82 -19.61 16.77
C ASP A 18 -1.47 -18.11 16.68
N LEU A 19 -2.26 -17.27 17.33
CA LEU A 19 -2.07 -15.83 17.42
C LEU A 19 -1.11 -15.43 18.56
N SER A 20 -0.51 -16.38 19.25
CA SER A 20 0.40 -16.10 20.36
C SER A 20 1.63 -15.29 19.95
N CYS A 21 2.01 -15.37 18.66
CA CYS A 21 3.09 -14.57 18.08
C CYS A 21 2.61 -13.26 17.45
N ALA A 22 1.31 -12.95 17.47
CA ALA A 22 0.80 -11.71 16.90
C ALA A 22 1.24 -10.53 17.77
N THR A 23 2.09 -9.68 17.22
CA THR A 23 2.47 -8.42 17.86
C THR A 23 1.28 -7.47 17.80
N GLN A 24 0.78 -7.05 18.96
CA GLN A 24 -0.24 -6.01 19.02
C GLN A 24 0.38 -4.69 18.59
N ILE A 25 -0.17 -4.12 17.52
CA ILE A 25 0.25 -2.81 17.00
C ILE A 25 -0.90 -1.84 17.27
N ASP A 26 -0.60 -0.75 17.98
CA ASP A 26 -1.57 0.32 18.18
C ASP A 26 -1.67 1.16 16.91
N PHE A 27 -2.82 1.05 16.23
CA PHE A 27 -3.13 1.88 15.08
C PHE A 27 -3.63 3.26 15.51
N PRO A 28 -3.36 4.29 14.69
CA PRO A 28 -3.94 5.61 14.92
C PRO A 28 -5.46 5.57 15.00
N PRO A 29 -6.10 6.51 15.71
CA PRO A 29 -7.56 6.57 15.80
C PRO A 29 -8.21 6.79 14.43
N THR A 30 -9.52 6.60 14.36
CA THR A 30 -10.31 6.86 13.15
C THR A 30 -10.12 8.31 12.69
N SER A 31 -9.89 8.50 11.39
CA SER A 31 -9.66 9.81 10.79
C SER A 31 -10.91 10.69 10.84
N GLN A 32 -10.72 11.98 11.02
CA GLN A 32 -11.79 12.99 10.96
C GLN A 32 -12.29 13.15 9.52
N ILE A 33 -13.57 13.54 9.33
CA ILE A 33 -14.16 13.73 8.00
C ILE A 33 -13.41 14.80 7.17
N SER A 34 -12.91 15.86 7.81
CA SER A 34 -12.10 16.89 7.17
C SER A 34 -10.79 16.33 6.63
N GLU A 35 -10.12 15.47 7.39
CA GLU A 35 -8.88 14.80 6.99
C GLU A 35 -9.11 13.80 5.86
N ILE A 36 -10.26 13.09 5.87
CA ILE A 36 -10.65 12.19 4.78
C ILE A 36 -10.83 12.96 3.47
N LYS A 37 -11.50 14.11 3.50
CA LYS A 37 -11.68 14.96 2.31
C LYS A 37 -10.34 15.46 1.77
N GLN A 38 -9.45 15.89 2.67
CA GLN A 38 -8.12 16.37 2.30
C GLN A 38 -7.26 15.24 1.74
N LEU A 39 -7.28 14.06 2.36
CA LEU A 39 -6.60 12.87 1.88
C LEU A 39 -7.09 12.48 0.47
N ASN A 40 -8.41 12.44 0.26
CA ASN A 40 -8.98 12.11 -1.05
C ASN A 40 -8.50 13.06 -2.15
N LYS A 41 -8.45 14.37 -1.86
CA LYS A 41 -7.93 15.35 -2.80
C LYS A 41 -6.46 15.06 -3.15
N VAL A 42 -5.62 14.88 -2.15
CA VAL A 42 -4.19 14.57 -2.35
C VAL A 42 -4.01 13.28 -3.13
N MET A 43 -4.76 12.21 -2.80
CA MET A 43 -4.65 10.94 -3.51
C MET A 43 -5.09 11.04 -4.98
N GLN A 44 -6.12 11.84 -5.30
CA GLN A 44 -6.52 12.09 -6.68
C GLN A 44 -5.43 12.82 -7.47
N GLU A 45 -4.77 13.80 -6.87
CA GLU A 45 -3.71 14.60 -7.50
C GLU A 45 -2.41 13.80 -7.68
N THR A 46 -2.07 12.93 -6.74
CA THR A 46 -0.76 12.24 -6.70
C THR A 46 -0.79 10.81 -7.23
N MET A 47 -1.92 10.10 -7.08
CA MET A 47 -2.10 8.71 -7.51
C MET A 47 -2.94 8.58 -8.79
N GLY A 48 -3.03 9.65 -9.58
CA GLY A 48 -3.65 9.64 -10.90
C GLY A 48 -2.99 8.65 -11.87
N VAL A 49 -3.40 8.69 -13.13
CA VAL A 49 -2.92 7.77 -14.18
C VAL A 49 -1.41 7.93 -14.41
N VAL A 50 -0.94 9.17 -14.45
CA VAL A 50 0.50 9.50 -14.64
C VAL A 50 1.09 9.99 -13.33
N ARG A 51 2.21 9.40 -12.93
CA ARG A 51 2.90 9.70 -11.67
C ARG A 51 4.36 10.05 -11.95
N ASN A 52 4.95 10.85 -11.09
CA ASN A 52 6.38 11.11 -11.07
C ASN A 52 6.87 11.29 -9.62
N GLU A 53 8.19 11.30 -9.44
CA GLU A 53 8.80 11.41 -8.11
C GLU A 53 8.35 12.67 -7.37
N ASN A 54 8.32 13.81 -8.05
CA ASN A 54 7.96 15.09 -7.42
C ASN A 54 6.52 15.11 -6.90
N THR A 55 5.56 14.64 -7.71
CA THR A 55 4.16 14.58 -7.29
C THR A 55 3.95 13.61 -6.13
N LEU A 56 4.64 12.46 -6.14
CA LEU A 56 4.57 11.49 -5.05
C LEU A 56 5.20 12.02 -3.76
N LEU A 57 6.34 12.70 -3.83
CA LEU A 57 6.99 13.33 -2.67
C LEU A 57 6.12 14.44 -2.06
N ASN A 58 5.52 15.29 -2.89
CA ASN A 58 4.59 16.32 -2.44
C ASN A 58 3.36 15.71 -1.75
N GLY A 59 2.82 14.63 -2.30
CA GLY A 59 1.73 13.88 -1.68
C GLY A 59 2.11 13.30 -0.33
N ILE A 60 3.28 12.68 -0.22
CA ILE A 60 3.81 12.14 1.04
C ILE A 60 3.92 13.25 2.09
N GLN A 61 4.50 14.39 1.73
CA GLN A 61 4.65 15.54 2.64
C GLN A 61 3.29 16.06 3.13
N THR A 62 2.30 16.15 2.24
CA THR A 62 0.96 16.61 2.60
C THR A 62 0.25 15.60 3.50
N VAL A 63 0.30 14.31 3.15
CA VAL A 63 -0.36 13.25 3.94
C VAL A 63 0.30 13.07 5.32
N GLN A 64 1.60 13.33 5.43
CA GLN A 64 2.33 13.26 6.70
C GLN A 64 1.83 14.26 7.76
N ALA A 65 1.21 15.36 7.34
CA ALA A 65 0.60 16.35 8.22
C ALA A 65 -0.80 15.96 8.71
N LEU A 66 -1.41 14.92 8.12
CA LEU A 66 -2.72 14.41 8.51
C LEU A 66 -2.59 13.34 9.60
N THR A 67 -3.64 13.18 10.40
CA THR A 67 -3.68 12.23 11.51
C THR A 67 -4.74 11.15 11.26
N GLY A 68 -4.60 10.00 11.93
CA GLY A 68 -5.58 8.92 11.87
C GLY A 68 -5.15 7.74 10.96
N ASN A 69 -6.02 6.76 10.89
CA ASN A 69 -5.74 5.48 10.21
C ASN A 69 -5.76 5.57 8.67
N LEU A 70 -6.63 6.39 8.08
CA LEU A 70 -6.71 6.54 6.63
C LEU A 70 -5.49 7.26 6.03
N PRO A 71 -4.98 8.38 6.60
CA PRO A 71 -3.70 8.94 6.20
C PRO A 71 -2.53 7.94 6.28
N LEU A 72 -2.51 7.06 7.28
CA LEU A 72 -1.52 5.98 7.37
C LEU A 72 -1.59 5.05 6.15
N LEU A 73 -2.80 4.64 5.74
CA LEU A 73 -3.00 3.85 4.53
C LEU A 73 -2.58 4.62 3.27
N GLY A 74 -2.97 5.89 3.14
CA GLY A 74 -2.53 6.77 2.05
C GLY A 74 -1.01 6.87 1.95
N MET A 75 -0.34 7.01 3.09
CA MET A 75 1.11 7.02 3.19
C MET A 75 1.73 5.69 2.70
N ALA A 76 1.14 4.54 3.04
CA ALA A 76 1.61 3.23 2.57
C ALA A 76 1.53 3.12 1.05
N VAL A 77 0.44 3.59 0.45
CA VAL A 77 0.24 3.58 -1.01
C VAL A 77 1.25 4.51 -1.71
N LEU A 78 1.40 5.75 -1.24
CA LEU A 78 2.34 6.73 -1.82
C LEU A 78 3.79 6.28 -1.72
N LYS A 79 4.22 5.79 -0.56
CA LYS A 79 5.57 5.25 -0.37
C LYS A 79 5.83 4.01 -1.24
N SER A 80 4.84 3.14 -1.41
CA SER A 80 4.95 1.97 -2.30
C SER A 80 5.11 2.39 -3.76
N ALA A 81 4.34 3.39 -4.21
CA ALA A 81 4.45 3.93 -5.56
C ALA A 81 5.78 4.64 -5.80
N LEU A 82 6.28 5.40 -4.81
CA LEU A 82 7.57 6.07 -4.88
C LEU A 82 8.74 5.09 -4.96
N ALA A 83 8.69 4.02 -4.14
CA ALA A 83 9.75 3.01 -4.09
C ALA A 83 9.87 2.19 -5.37
N ARG A 84 8.76 2.00 -6.11
CA ARG A 84 8.73 1.25 -7.37
C ARG A 84 9.13 2.16 -8.53
N LYS A 85 10.41 2.09 -8.93
CA LYS A 85 11.01 2.89 -10.02
C LYS A 85 10.87 2.19 -11.37
N GLU A 86 9.65 1.90 -11.77
CA GLU A 86 9.28 1.30 -13.05
C GLU A 86 7.84 1.67 -13.42
N SER A 87 7.44 1.34 -14.65
CA SER A 87 6.03 1.34 -15.09
C SER A 87 5.57 -0.08 -15.33
N ARG A 88 4.45 -0.49 -14.67
CA ARG A 88 3.90 -1.84 -14.79
C ARG A 88 2.39 -1.83 -14.52
N GLY A 89 1.61 -2.35 -15.47
CA GLY A 89 0.15 -2.37 -15.37
C GLY A 89 -0.41 -0.95 -15.18
N ALA A 90 -1.24 -0.76 -14.17
CA ALA A 90 -1.80 0.56 -13.82
C ALA A 90 -0.82 1.50 -13.10
N HIS A 91 0.37 1.04 -12.74
CA HIS A 91 1.42 1.85 -12.16
C HIS A 91 2.26 2.48 -13.29
N TRP A 92 1.91 3.68 -13.72
CA TRP A 92 2.63 4.42 -14.74
C TRP A 92 3.44 5.56 -14.13
N ARG A 93 4.75 5.51 -14.33
CA ARG A 93 5.73 6.51 -13.91
C ARG A 93 6.36 7.16 -15.14
N GLU A 94 6.12 8.45 -15.37
CA GLU A 94 6.73 9.16 -16.51
C GLU A 94 8.26 9.27 -16.40
N ASP A 95 8.78 9.32 -15.17
CA ASP A 95 10.21 9.30 -14.86
C ASP A 95 10.85 7.91 -14.99
N TYR A 96 10.06 6.83 -14.99
CA TYR A 96 10.49 5.45 -15.19
C TYR A 96 9.51 4.71 -16.13
N PRO A 97 9.45 5.06 -17.43
CA PRO A 97 8.39 4.60 -18.33
C PRO A 97 8.50 3.12 -18.75
N LYS A 98 9.59 2.45 -18.40
CA LYS A 98 9.81 1.03 -18.74
C LYS A 98 9.63 0.13 -17.53
N SER A 99 9.22 -1.12 -17.78
CA SER A 99 9.25 -2.17 -16.75
C SER A 99 10.68 -2.62 -16.47
N ASN A 100 10.95 -3.02 -15.23
CA ASN A 100 12.25 -3.51 -14.80
C ASN A 100 12.07 -4.82 -14.02
N ASP A 101 12.15 -5.94 -14.75
CA ASP A 101 11.95 -7.27 -14.17
C ASP A 101 13.07 -7.66 -13.21
N ASN A 102 14.30 -7.20 -13.45
CA ASN A 102 15.44 -7.55 -12.60
C ASN A 102 15.22 -7.10 -11.15
N ASP A 103 14.74 -5.87 -10.97
CA ASP A 103 14.56 -5.28 -9.65
C ASP A 103 13.13 -5.43 -9.11
N TYR A 104 12.12 -5.36 -10.00
CA TYR A 104 10.73 -5.18 -9.61
C TYR A 104 9.74 -6.27 -10.06
N LEU A 105 10.21 -7.43 -10.61
CA LEU A 105 9.34 -8.60 -10.76
C LEU A 105 9.08 -9.23 -9.38
N LYS A 106 8.52 -8.43 -8.49
CA LYS A 106 8.32 -8.70 -7.06
C LYS A 106 7.02 -8.05 -6.58
N THR A 107 6.46 -8.59 -5.52
CA THR A 107 5.35 -7.95 -4.80
C THR A 107 5.89 -6.85 -3.89
N THR A 108 5.30 -5.66 -3.98
CA THR A 108 5.58 -4.58 -3.02
C THR A 108 4.79 -4.83 -1.74
N VAL A 109 5.47 -4.82 -0.61
CA VAL A 109 4.87 -5.00 0.71
C VAL A 109 5.11 -3.75 1.54
N ALA A 110 4.03 -3.15 2.06
CA ALA A 110 4.08 -2.07 3.03
C ALA A 110 3.75 -2.62 4.41
N ARG A 111 4.60 -2.39 5.40
CA ARG A 111 4.41 -2.82 6.78
C ARG A 111 4.49 -1.61 7.71
N PHE A 112 3.52 -1.47 8.59
CA PHE A 112 3.57 -0.51 9.69
C PHE A 112 4.14 -1.19 10.94
N ASP A 113 5.15 -0.60 11.54
CA ASP A 113 5.85 -1.13 12.73
C ASP A 113 5.42 -0.46 14.04
N GLY A 114 4.31 0.32 14.00
CA GLY A 114 3.83 1.14 15.11
C GLY A 114 4.37 2.57 15.11
N LYS A 115 5.37 2.88 14.29
CA LYS A 115 5.98 4.23 14.17
C LYS A 115 6.00 4.73 12.73
N GLN A 116 6.42 3.86 11.81
CA GLN A 116 6.60 4.24 10.40
C GLN A 116 6.20 3.11 9.46
N ILE A 117 5.97 3.47 8.19
CA ILE A 117 5.72 2.50 7.13
C ILE A 117 7.05 2.16 6.45
N GLN A 118 7.36 0.88 6.46
CA GLN A 118 8.50 0.27 5.79
C GLN A 118 8.01 -0.37 4.49
N ILE A 119 8.76 -0.17 3.40
CA ILE A 119 8.48 -0.77 2.09
C ILE A 119 9.56 -1.82 1.80
N SER A 120 9.10 -2.98 1.37
CA SER A 120 9.97 -4.08 0.93
C SER A 120 9.44 -4.71 -0.36
N PHE A 121 10.31 -5.45 -1.04
CA PHE A 121 9.96 -6.20 -2.25
C PHE A 121 10.22 -7.69 -1.99
N VAL A 122 9.19 -8.50 -2.15
CA VAL A 122 9.27 -9.95 -1.97
C VAL A 122 9.08 -10.67 -3.30
N PRO A 123 9.80 -11.76 -3.58
CA PRO A 123 9.61 -12.54 -4.78
C PRO A 123 8.15 -12.97 -4.95
N VAL A 124 7.66 -12.98 -6.19
CA VAL A 124 6.35 -13.57 -6.49
C VAL A 124 6.49 -15.09 -6.36
N PRO A 125 5.63 -15.76 -5.57
CA PRO A 125 5.66 -17.21 -5.46
C PRO A 125 5.45 -17.84 -6.83
N GLU A 126 6.21 -18.88 -7.15
CA GLU A 126 5.95 -19.68 -8.35
C GLU A 126 4.54 -20.27 -8.28
N ARG A 127 3.75 -20.08 -9.33
CA ARG A 127 2.45 -20.73 -9.43
C ARG A 127 2.68 -22.24 -9.57
N ARG A 128 2.25 -22.96 -8.57
CA ARG A 128 2.12 -24.42 -8.65
C ARG A 128 0.92 -24.79 -9.49
#